data_70052ae87004b9f0a7a29ba5f5ffcc08
#
_entry.id   70052ae87004b9f0a7a29ba5f5ffcc08
#
_cell.length_a   1.000
_cell.length_b   1.000
_cell.length_c   1.000
_cell.angle_alpha   90.00
_cell.angle_beta   90.00
_cell.angle_gamma   90.00
#
_symmetry.space_group_name_H-M   'P 1'
#
loop_
_entity.id
_entity.type
_entity.pdbx_description
1 polymer ?
#
loop_
_entity_poly.entity_id
_entity_poly.type
_entity_poly.pdbx_seq_one_letter_code
_entity_poly.pdbx_strand_id
1 'polypeptide(L)'
;MTLEQIFYLSQSVASVAVVGTLIYLGLQVRSAERSQRAIMQQGRADRASHGALGLADPQLARVFGKATAGQTSLTHDEFTQWMMMCRALFLSGEDSYLQHQAGQLDQPAFDSYVAGVRYYMRSPGMRAAWQVSRGQFGGDFRNFVDAILREPPVARGGDAYAEWHQLVESQRTTPAA
;
A
#
# COMPACT_ATOMS: atom_id res chain seq x y z
N MET A 1 -19.46 19.35 -60.55
CA MET A 1 -18.35 18.78 -59.80
C MET A 1 -17.72 17.69 -60.65
N THR A 2 -16.43 17.77 -60.88
CA THR A 2 -15.70 16.71 -61.60
C THR A 2 -15.42 15.51 -60.65
N LEU A 3 -15.23 14.33 -61.22
CA LEU A 3 -14.91 13.12 -60.44
C LEU A 3 -13.67 13.30 -59.56
N GLU A 4 -12.68 14.04 -60.01
CA GLU A 4 -11.49 14.43 -59.27
C GLU A 4 -11.77 15.30 -58.03
N GLN A 5 -12.68 16.26 -58.15
CA GLN A 5 -13.09 17.11 -57.04
C GLN A 5 -13.79 16.30 -55.94
N ILE A 6 -14.62 15.34 -56.33
CA ILE A 6 -15.29 14.42 -55.37
C ILE A 6 -14.26 13.53 -54.68
N PHE A 7 -13.25 13.02 -55.40
CA PHE A 7 -12.18 12.20 -54.82
C PHE A 7 -11.36 12.98 -53.80
N TYR A 8 -10.88 14.18 -54.11
CA TYR A 8 -10.12 14.98 -53.17
C TYR A 8 -10.94 15.42 -51.95
N LEU A 9 -12.20 15.72 -52.15
CA LEU A 9 -13.09 16.04 -51.02
C LEU A 9 -13.29 14.86 -50.09
N SER A 10 -13.53 13.67 -50.64
CA SER A 10 -13.72 12.45 -49.84
C SER A 10 -12.44 12.06 -49.09
N GLN A 11 -11.26 12.21 -49.71
CA GLN A 11 -9.98 11.95 -49.10
C GLN A 11 -9.71 12.94 -47.94
N SER A 12 -10.04 14.21 -48.12
CA SER A 12 -9.89 15.22 -47.06
C SER A 12 -10.79 14.95 -45.87
N VAL A 13 -12.05 14.58 -46.12
CA VAL A 13 -13.01 14.20 -45.06
C VAL A 13 -12.52 12.95 -44.33
N ALA A 14 -12.03 11.94 -45.03
CA ALA A 14 -11.51 10.72 -44.44
C ALA A 14 -10.29 11.02 -43.55
N SER A 15 -9.38 11.90 -44.01
CA SER A 15 -8.20 12.29 -43.23
C SER A 15 -8.59 13.02 -41.93
N VAL A 16 -9.54 13.94 -41.98
CA VAL A 16 -10.04 14.65 -40.78
C VAL A 16 -10.72 13.65 -39.82
N ALA A 17 -11.50 12.71 -40.33
CA ALA A 17 -12.16 11.69 -39.54
C ALA A 17 -11.12 10.79 -38.81
N VAL A 18 -10.04 10.38 -39.48
CA VAL A 18 -8.95 9.62 -38.88
C VAL A 18 -8.28 10.41 -37.74
N VAL A 19 -7.94 11.68 -37.97
CA VAL A 19 -7.34 12.52 -36.94
C VAL A 19 -8.27 12.69 -35.74
N GLY A 20 -9.55 12.94 -35.98
CA GLY A 20 -10.57 13.03 -34.94
C GLY A 20 -10.69 11.73 -34.10
N THR A 21 -10.64 10.58 -34.77
CA THR A 21 -10.65 9.27 -34.10
C THR A 21 -9.41 9.06 -33.25
N LEU A 22 -8.22 9.44 -33.73
CA LEU A 22 -6.98 9.32 -32.95
C LEU A 22 -6.98 10.20 -31.71
N ILE A 23 -7.48 11.43 -31.82
CA ILE A 23 -7.64 12.33 -30.68
C ILE A 23 -8.62 11.72 -29.67
N TYR A 24 -9.77 11.21 -30.13
CA TYR A 24 -10.76 10.59 -29.28
C TYR A 24 -10.20 9.36 -28.54
N LEU A 25 -9.49 8.48 -29.25
CA LEU A 25 -8.82 7.33 -28.64
C LEU A 25 -7.78 7.75 -27.61
N GLY A 26 -6.99 8.80 -27.90
CA GLY A 26 -6.03 9.34 -26.94
C GLY A 26 -6.67 9.84 -25.65
N LEU A 27 -7.84 10.48 -25.75
CA LEU A 27 -8.62 10.92 -24.59
C LEU A 27 -9.21 9.73 -23.82
N GLN A 28 -9.69 8.70 -24.52
CA GLN A 28 -10.20 7.48 -23.88
C GLN A 28 -9.09 6.73 -23.12
N VAL A 29 -7.89 6.58 -23.70
CA VAL A 29 -6.75 5.93 -23.04
C VAL A 29 -6.40 6.69 -21.76
N ARG A 30 -6.28 8.01 -21.80
CA ARG A 30 -6.02 8.82 -20.59
C ARG A 30 -7.10 8.67 -19.52
N SER A 31 -8.37 8.60 -19.93
CA SER A 31 -9.46 8.38 -18.98
C SER A 31 -9.41 6.99 -18.37
N ALA A 32 -9.10 5.96 -19.15
CA ALA A 32 -8.92 4.59 -18.68
C ALA A 32 -7.77 4.48 -17.68
N GLU A 33 -6.62 5.11 -17.95
CA GLU A 33 -5.47 5.14 -17.02
C GLU A 33 -5.83 5.79 -15.67
N ARG A 34 -6.59 6.90 -15.68
CA ARG A 34 -7.04 7.54 -14.44
C ARG A 34 -7.97 6.64 -13.63
N SER A 35 -8.93 6.00 -14.31
CA SER A 35 -9.85 5.07 -13.67
C SER A 35 -9.11 3.87 -13.09
N GLN A 36 -8.13 3.33 -13.79
CA GLN A 36 -7.33 2.21 -13.32
C GLN A 36 -6.51 2.57 -12.07
N ARG A 37 -5.90 3.75 -12.04
CA ARG A 37 -5.20 4.25 -10.84
C ARG A 37 -6.13 4.41 -9.64
N ALA A 38 -7.35 4.91 -9.85
CA ALA A 38 -8.35 5.04 -8.79
C ALA A 38 -8.77 3.67 -8.22
N ILE A 39 -9.01 2.67 -9.09
CA ILE A 39 -9.34 1.30 -8.68
C ILE A 39 -8.18 0.68 -7.87
N MET A 40 -6.94 0.85 -8.30
CA MET A 40 -5.78 0.35 -7.55
C MET A 40 -5.64 1.02 -6.17
N GLN A 41 -5.88 2.33 -6.10
CA GLN A 41 -5.85 3.07 -4.83
C GLN A 41 -6.95 2.58 -3.88
N GLN A 42 -8.18 2.39 -4.40
CA GLN A 42 -9.28 1.83 -3.62
C GLN A 42 -8.95 0.42 -3.13
N GLY A 43 -8.42 -0.45 -3.97
CA GLY A 43 -8.04 -1.81 -3.59
C GLY A 43 -6.97 -1.85 -2.48
N ARG A 44 -6.04 -0.88 -2.44
CA ARG A 44 -5.08 -0.75 -1.32
C ARG A 44 -5.76 -0.30 -0.03
N ALA A 45 -6.64 0.71 -0.12
CA ALA A 45 -7.40 1.20 1.03
C ALA A 45 -8.28 0.09 1.63
N ASP A 46 -8.94 -0.70 0.79
CA ASP A 46 -9.77 -1.83 1.21
C ASP A 46 -8.93 -2.90 1.92
N ARG A 47 -7.77 -3.27 1.39
CA ARG A 47 -6.87 -4.24 2.05
C ARG A 47 -6.39 -3.73 3.42
N ALA A 48 -6.00 -2.46 3.51
CA ALA A 48 -5.58 -1.85 4.76
C ALA A 48 -6.71 -1.81 5.79
N SER A 49 -7.92 -1.43 5.36
CA SER A 49 -9.11 -1.39 6.22
C SER A 49 -9.51 -2.77 6.71
N HIS A 50 -9.53 -3.78 5.84
CA HIS A 50 -9.81 -5.16 6.24
C HIS A 50 -8.78 -5.70 7.24
N GLY A 51 -7.49 -5.41 7.03
CA GLY A 51 -6.44 -5.76 7.98
C GLY A 51 -6.63 -5.11 9.36
N ALA A 52 -6.95 -3.80 9.37
CA ALA A 52 -7.20 -3.07 10.61
C ALA A 52 -8.48 -3.57 11.33
N LEU A 53 -9.57 -3.79 10.58
CA LEU A 53 -10.82 -4.32 11.14
C LEU A 53 -10.66 -5.76 11.64
N GLY A 54 -9.81 -6.57 11.02
CA GLY A 54 -9.47 -7.91 11.53
C GLY A 54 -8.90 -7.87 12.95
N LEU A 55 -8.15 -6.82 13.29
CA LEU A 55 -7.61 -6.62 14.65
C LEU A 55 -8.66 -6.10 15.65
N ALA A 56 -9.91 -5.83 15.24
CA ALA A 56 -11.01 -5.59 16.16
C ALA A 56 -11.48 -6.90 16.84
N ASP A 57 -11.14 -8.07 16.30
CA ASP A 57 -11.33 -9.35 16.99
C ASP A 57 -10.40 -9.43 18.21
N PRO A 58 -10.94 -9.65 19.45
CA PRO A 58 -10.13 -9.65 20.65
C PRO A 58 -9.06 -10.74 20.71
N GLN A 59 -9.25 -11.86 20.02
CA GLN A 59 -8.27 -12.94 19.96
C GLN A 59 -7.12 -12.54 19.06
N LEU A 60 -7.41 -12.05 17.85
CA LEU A 60 -6.39 -11.58 16.91
C LEU A 60 -5.61 -10.39 17.46
N ALA A 61 -6.29 -9.44 18.15
CA ALA A 61 -5.62 -8.31 18.80
C ALA A 61 -4.60 -8.78 19.86
N ARG A 62 -4.97 -9.79 20.67
CA ARG A 62 -4.05 -10.36 21.67
C ARG A 62 -2.84 -11.03 21.03
N VAL A 63 -3.06 -11.84 19.99
CA VAL A 63 -1.98 -12.50 19.25
C VAL A 63 -1.06 -11.47 18.63
N PHE A 64 -1.62 -10.45 17.98
CA PHE A 64 -0.87 -9.36 17.40
C PHE A 64 -0.03 -8.62 18.44
N GLY A 65 -0.61 -8.26 19.58
CA GLY A 65 0.08 -7.57 20.68
C GLY A 65 1.24 -8.39 21.25
N LYS A 66 1.00 -9.67 21.56
CA LYS A 66 2.06 -10.59 22.05
C LYS A 66 3.20 -10.73 21.04
N ALA A 67 2.84 -11.00 19.78
CA ALA A 67 3.81 -11.27 18.73
C ALA A 67 4.64 -10.03 18.36
N THR A 68 4.00 -8.86 18.20
CA THR A 68 4.71 -7.60 17.93
C THR A 68 5.66 -7.22 19.07
N ALA A 69 5.28 -7.48 20.32
CA ALA A 69 6.16 -7.29 21.48
C ALA A 69 7.34 -8.27 21.51
N GLY A 70 7.36 -9.30 20.64
CA GLY A 70 8.42 -10.31 20.59
C GLY A 70 8.33 -11.35 21.70
N GLN A 71 7.12 -11.56 22.26
CA GLN A 71 6.93 -12.63 23.24
C GLN A 71 7.11 -14.00 22.58
N THR A 72 7.91 -14.87 23.21
CA THR A 72 8.20 -16.22 22.71
C THR A 72 7.16 -17.27 23.18
N SER A 73 6.20 -16.87 24.00
CA SER A 73 5.18 -17.73 24.59
C SER A 73 3.93 -17.91 23.71
N LEU A 74 4.05 -17.75 22.39
CA LEU A 74 2.97 -18.05 21.47
C LEU A 74 2.74 -19.55 21.38
N THR A 75 1.48 -19.98 21.42
CA THR A 75 1.11 -21.36 21.05
C THR A 75 1.33 -21.57 19.55
N HIS A 76 1.30 -22.83 19.10
CA HIS A 76 1.45 -23.14 17.66
C HIS A 76 0.34 -22.48 16.82
N ASP A 77 -0.90 -22.46 17.32
CA ASP A 77 -2.02 -21.81 16.63
C ASP A 77 -1.89 -20.29 16.61
N GLU A 78 -1.49 -19.67 17.72
CA GLU A 78 -1.19 -18.22 17.78
C GLU A 78 -0.06 -17.84 16.83
N PHE A 79 1.00 -18.66 16.76
CA PHE A 79 2.10 -18.46 15.81
C PHE A 79 1.61 -18.56 14.36
N THR A 80 0.76 -19.54 14.05
CA THR A 80 0.19 -19.71 12.71
C THR A 80 -0.66 -18.50 12.33
N GLN A 81 -1.53 -18.04 13.23
CA GLN A 81 -2.34 -16.81 13.03
C GLN A 81 -1.45 -15.61 12.78
N TRP A 82 -0.41 -15.43 13.61
CA TRP A 82 0.56 -14.34 13.45
C TRP A 82 1.26 -14.38 12.09
N MET A 83 1.77 -15.53 11.69
CA MET A 83 2.46 -15.67 10.40
C MET A 83 1.54 -15.42 9.21
N MET A 84 0.25 -15.79 9.29
CA MET A 84 -0.71 -15.48 8.23
C MET A 84 -1.02 -13.99 8.15
N MET A 85 -1.13 -13.29 9.28
CA MET A 85 -1.27 -11.83 9.31
C MET A 85 -0.03 -11.14 8.70
N CYS A 86 1.17 -11.55 9.09
CA CYS A 86 2.41 -11.03 8.53
C CYS A 86 2.51 -11.30 7.02
N ARG A 87 2.13 -12.50 6.58
CA ARG A 87 2.11 -12.85 5.16
C ARG A 87 1.19 -11.93 4.36
N ALA A 88 -0.01 -11.65 4.86
CA ALA A 88 -0.93 -10.71 4.20
C ALA A 88 -0.35 -9.30 4.09
N LEU A 89 0.31 -8.80 5.16
CA LEU A 89 0.98 -7.51 5.17
C LEU A 89 2.15 -7.47 4.17
N PHE A 90 2.99 -8.49 4.14
CA PHE A 90 4.15 -8.53 3.23
C PHE A 90 3.73 -8.68 1.78
N LEU A 91 2.72 -9.50 1.45
CA LEU A 91 2.18 -9.61 0.09
C LEU A 91 1.58 -8.27 -0.39
N SER A 92 0.82 -7.58 0.46
CA SER A 92 0.31 -6.24 0.14
C SER A 92 1.45 -5.24 -0.05
N GLY A 93 2.55 -5.43 0.69
CA GLY A 93 3.75 -4.63 0.58
C GLY A 93 4.50 -4.86 -0.73
N GLU A 94 4.68 -6.11 -1.11
CA GLU A 94 5.31 -6.47 -2.39
C GLU A 94 4.51 -5.92 -3.57
N ASP A 95 3.17 -6.05 -3.53
CA ASP A 95 2.27 -5.47 -4.55
C ASP A 95 2.46 -3.95 -4.66
N SER A 96 2.51 -3.23 -3.53
CA SER A 96 2.74 -1.78 -3.52
C SER A 96 4.12 -1.41 -4.08
N TYR A 97 5.15 -2.18 -3.77
CA TYR A 97 6.50 -2.01 -4.30
C TYR A 97 6.52 -2.21 -5.82
N LEU A 98 5.93 -3.29 -6.32
CA LEU A 98 5.86 -3.60 -7.75
C LEU A 98 5.05 -2.54 -8.53
N GLN A 99 3.93 -2.07 -7.98
CA GLN A 99 3.14 -0.98 -8.57
C GLN A 99 3.94 0.32 -8.68
N HIS A 100 4.78 0.62 -7.68
CA HIS A 100 5.67 1.78 -7.73
C HIS A 100 6.73 1.61 -8.83
N GLN A 101 7.38 0.45 -8.91
CA GLN A 101 8.36 0.14 -9.96
C GLN A 101 7.74 0.23 -11.37
N ALA A 102 6.47 -0.15 -11.52
CA ALA A 102 5.73 -0.04 -12.76
C ALA A 102 5.21 1.39 -13.06
N GLY A 103 5.50 2.40 -12.22
CA GLY A 103 5.02 3.77 -12.37
C GLY A 103 3.50 3.95 -12.14
N GLN A 104 2.85 2.94 -11.57
CA GLN A 104 1.42 2.94 -11.27
C GLN A 104 1.09 3.53 -9.89
N LEU A 105 2.07 3.53 -8.99
CA LEU A 105 1.99 4.16 -7.67
C LEU A 105 2.90 5.39 -7.65
N ASP A 106 2.32 6.57 -7.38
CA ASP A 106 3.07 7.82 -7.29
C ASP A 106 4.00 7.86 -6.06
N GLN A 107 4.98 8.75 -6.11
CA GLN A 107 5.99 8.87 -5.06
C GLN A 107 5.40 9.19 -3.68
N PRO A 108 4.46 10.15 -3.52
CA PRO A 108 3.88 10.42 -2.20
C PRO A 108 3.17 9.22 -1.57
N ALA A 109 2.43 8.43 -2.37
CA ALA A 109 1.77 7.23 -1.88
C ALA A 109 2.79 6.12 -1.54
N PHE A 110 3.86 6.01 -2.30
CA PHE A 110 4.95 5.08 -2.00
C PHE A 110 5.70 5.49 -0.72
N ASP A 111 5.99 6.77 -0.53
CA ASP A 111 6.64 7.28 0.69
C ASP A 111 5.79 6.97 1.94
N SER A 112 4.47 7.14 1.86
CA SER A 112 3.55 6.77 2.93
C SER A 112 3.59 5.27 3.24
N TYR A 113 3.64 4.43 2.20
CA TYR A 113 3.83 2.99 2.35
C TYR A 113 5.17 2.66 3.05
N VAL A 114 6.27 3.26 2.60
CA VAL A 114 7.61 3.05 3.18
C VAL A 114 7.64 3.47 4.65
N ALA A 115 6.99 4.58 5.01
CA ALA A 115 6.85 5.01 6.40
C ALA A 115 6.11 3.96 7.25
N GLY A 116 5.04 3.36 6.71
CA GLY A 116 4.32 2.25 7.34
C GLY A 116 5.21 1.01 7.55
N VAL A 117 5.98 0.62 6.54
CA VAL A 117 6.94 -0.50 6.66
C VAL A 117 7.95 -0.21 7.77
N ARG A 118 8.55 0.97 7.78
CA ARG A 118 9.49 1.39 8.84
C ARG A 118 8.85 1.32 10.22
N TYR A 119 7.59 1.75 10.35
CA TYR A 119 6.86 1.70 11.61
C TYR A 119 6.71 0.25 12.10
N TYR A 120 6.21 -0.66 11.27
CA TYR A 120 6.01 -2.05 11.66
C TYR A 120 7.33 -2.78 11.92
N MET A 121 8.38 -2.50 11.15
CA MET A 121 9.71 -3.10 11.32
C MET A 121 10.47 -2.62 12.57
N ARG A 122 9.92 -1.71 13.36
CA ARG A 122 10.41 -1.42 14.73
C ARG A 122 10.13 -2.56 15.70
N SER A 123 9.11 -3.36 15.43
CA SER A 123 8.68 -4.48 16.26
C SER A 123 9.63 -5.67 16.12
N PRO A 124 10.14 -6.25 17.22
CA PRO A 124 11.00 -7.44 17.14
C PRO A 124 10.29 -8.63 16.53
N GLY A 125 9.01 -8.82 16.82
CA GLY A 125 8.22 -9.92 16.25
C GLY A 125 8.02 -9.78 14.75
N MET A 126 7.83 -8.56 14.23
CA MET A 126 7.71 -8.33 12.79
C MET A 126 9.03 -8.60 12.06
N ARG A 127 10.17 -8.18 12.66
CA ARG A 127 11.50 -8.49 12.13
C ARG A 127 11.74 -10.01 12.06
N ALA A 128 11.37 -10.72 13.12
CA ALA A 128 11.49 -12.19 13.16
C ALA A 128 10.60 -12.85 12.11
N ALA A 129 9.33 -12.43 11.98
CA ALA A 129 8.42 -12.93 10.96
C ALA A 129 8.95 -12.71 9.54
N TRP A 130 9.53 -11.53 9.28
CA TRP A 130 10.21 -11.27 8.00
C TRP A 130 11.34 -12.25 7.75
N GLN A 131 12.24 -12.45 8.69
CA GLN A 131 13.38 -13.37 8.52
C GLN A 131 12.92 -14.82 8.20
N VAL A 132 11.84 -15.27 8.85
CA VAL A 132 11.27 -16.62 8.60
C VAL A 132 10.65 -16.74 7.21
N SER A 133 9.98 -15.67 6.72
CA SER A 133 9.16 -15.73 5.51
C SER A 133 9.81 -15.10 4.26
N ARG A 134 10.90 -14.33 4.41
CA ARG A 134 11.48 -13.51 3.33
C ARG A 134 11.83 -14.30 2.06
N GLY A 135 12.15 -15.58 2.19
CA GLY A 135 12.45 -16.44 1.06
C GLY A 135 11.26 -16.67 0.09
N GLN A 136 10.05 -16.31 0.49
CA GLN A 136 8.82 -16.45 -0.30
C GLN A 136 8.53 -15.24 -1.20
N PHE A 137 9.33 -14.18 -1.14
CA PHE A 137 9.14 -12.91 -1.84
C PHE A 137 10.19 -12.69 -2.92
N GLY A 138 9.90 -11.82 -3.89
CA GLY A 138 10.80 -11.46 -4.98
C GLY A 138 12.12 -10.84 -4.51
N GLY A 139 13.20 -11.05 -5.27
CA GLY A 139 14.55 -10.61 -4.88
C GLY A 139 14.66 -9.12 -4.61
N ASP A 140 14.07 -8.32 -5.48
CA ASP A 140 14.13 -6.84 -5.37
C ASP A 140 13.35 -6.33 -4.17
N PHE A 141 12.17 -6.90 -3.90
CA PHE A 141 11.40 -6.57 -2.70
C PHE A 141 12.13 -7.01 -1.42
N ARG A 142 12.76 -8.19 -1.42
CA ARG A 142 13.61 -8.61 -0.29
C ARG A 142 14.73 -7.61 -0.01
N ASN A 143 15.45 -7.20 -1.06
CA ASN A 143 16.54 -6.24 -0.94
C ASN A 143 16.05 -4.90 -0.39
N PHE A 144 14.88 -4.45 -0.84
CA PHE A 144 14.23 -3.23 -0.37
C PHE A 144 13.90 -3.30 1.13
N VAL A 145 13.23 -4.36 1.58
CA VAL A 145 12.87 -4.52 3.02
C VAL A 145 14.13 -4.73 3.87
N ASP A 146 15.08 -5.51 3.41
CA ASP A 146 16.36 -5.73 4.10
C ASP A 146 17.18 -4.43 4.22
N ALA A 147 17.06 -3.50 3.27
CA ALA A 147 17.67 -2.17 3.37
C ALA A 147 17.03 -1.35 4.49
N ILE A 148 15.71 -1.36 4.60
CA ILE A 148 14.99 -0.71 5.71
C ILE A 148 15.43 -1.30 7.07
N LEU A 149 15.62 -2.62 7.14
CA LEU A 149 16.04 -3.28 8.38
C LEU A 149 17.47 -2.93 8.82
N ARG A 150 18.32 -2.48 7.90
CA ARG A 150 19.69 -2.00 8.19
C ARG A 150 19.73 -0.55 8.66
N GLU A 151 18.67 0.21 8.41
CA GLU A 151 18.56 1.56 8.95
C GLU A 151 18.63 1.51 10.48
N PRO A 152 19.32 2.47 11.14
CA PRO A 152 19.31 2.54 12.58
C PRO A 152 17.87 2.63 13.08
N PRO A 153 17.51 1.88 14.14
CA PRO A 153 16.16 1.94 14.66
C PRO A 153 15.85 3.37 15.09
N VAL A 154 14.89 4.00 14.40
CA VAL A 154 14.33 5.26 14.88
C VAL A 154 13.79 4.97 16.27
N ALA A 155 14.22 5.78 17.26
CA ALA A 155 13.80 5.61 18.65
C ALA A 155 12.29 5.29 18.69
N ARG A 156 11.90 4.27 19.46
CA ARG A 156 10.50 4.01 19.72
C ARG A 156 9.90 5.32 20.20
N GLY A 157 8.99 5.90 19.44
CA GLY A 157 7.99 6.78 20.02
C GLY A 157 7.41 6.01 21.20
N GLY A 158 7.16 6.70 22.32
CA GLY A 158 6.70 6.06 23.55
C GLY A 158 5.55 5.08 23.32
N ASP A 159 5.21 4.31 24.31
CA ASP A 159 4.04 3.44 24.27
C ASP A 159 2.84 4.26 23.77
N ALA A 160 2.36 3.95 22.56
CA ALA A 160 1.28 4.69 21.91
C ALA A 160 0.02 4.73 22.78
N TYR A 161 -0.18 3.72 23.64
CA TYR A 161 -1.27 3.70 24.60
C TYR A 161 -1.04 4.75 25.72
N ALA A 162 0.17 4.84 26.25
CA ALA A 162 0.51 5.85 27.25
C ALA A 162 0.43 7.28 26.67
N GLU A 163 0.92 7.47 25.45
CA GLU A 163 0.84 8.73 24.72
C GLU A 163 -0.63 9.14 24.47
N TRP A 164 -1.47 8.21 24.02
CA TRP A 164 -2.90 8.46 23.83
C TRP A 164 -3.57 8.88 25.15
N HIS A 165 -3.29 8.19 26.26
CA HIS A 165 -3.82 8.55 27.57
C HIS A 165 -3.43 9.98 27.98
N GLN A 166 -2.16 10.35 27.84
CA GLN A 166 -1.68 11.70 28.14
C GLN A 166 -2.39 12.76 27.29
N LEU A 167 -2.56 12.49 25.99
CA LEU A 167 -3.25 13.40 25.08
C LEU A 167 -4.73 13.57 25.45
N VAL A 168 -5.42 12.48 25.77
CA VAL A 168 -6.83 12.55 26.21
C VAL A 168 -6.98 13.35 27.50
N GLU A 169 -6.13 13.12 28.50
CA GLU A 169 -6.15 13.88 29.75
C GLU A 169 -5.86 15.37 29.52
N SER A 170 -4.91 15.71 28.67
CA SER A 170 -4.62 17.11 28.34
C SER A 170 -5.80 17.82 27.68
N GLN A 171 -6.55 17.12 26.81
CA GLN A 171 -7.74 17.68 26.15
C GLN A 171 -8.94 17.86 27.12
N ARG A 172 -9.05 17.02 28.18
CA ARG A 172 -10.06 17.14 29.18
C ARG A 172 -9.84 18.32 30.12
N THR A 173 -8.57 18.68 30.36
CA THR A 173 -8.18 19.78 31.26
C THR A 173 -8.13 21.14 30.55
N THR A 174 -8.24 21.19 29.22
CA THR A 174 -8.33 22.46 28.47
C THR A 174 -9.80 22.88 28.41
N PRO A 175 -10.22 23.99 29.10
CA PRO A 175 -11.59 24.47 29.00
C PRO A 175 -11.87 24.87 27.56
N ALA A 176 -13.07 24.53 27.08
CA ALA A 176 -13.55 25.02 25.79
C ALA A 176 -13.57 26.55 25.82
N ALA A 177 -12.81 27.17 24.90
CA ALA A 177 -12.75 28.61 24.74
C ALA A 177 -14.03 29.14 24.08
#